data_50e8702337bd07ec14c6564958150802
#
_entry.id   50e8702337bd07ec14c6564958150802
#
_cell.length_a   1.000
_cell.length_b   1.000
_cell.length_c   1.000
_cell.angle_alpha   90.00
_cell.angle_beta   90.00
_cell.angle_gamma   90.00
#
_symmetry.space_group_name_H-M   'P 1'
#
loop_
_entity.id
_entity.type
_entity.pdbx_description
1 polymer ?
#
loop_
_entity_poly.entity_id
_entity_poly.type
_entity_poly.pdbx_seq_one_letter_code
_entity_poly.pdbx_strand_id
1 'polypeptide(L)'
;MKRKDFIKNTLIIGTGLSILPSFTLPSFVEPYTRSQLIGKGNPDIIGDLYTSTMHRETKLALKQMSDAAASENIKIEVVSAYRSFQRQKEIFERKYKRFTADGLAPLDAIKKIIAYSTIPGTSRHHWGTDSDIIDGNAPRPSSVLQAKNFHGNGPFCKMKEWLDKNAESFGFYEVYTDNPSRKGFEYEPWHFSFAAVSIPMLVAYQDLDLKTVFLEEKIKGSAHFTDDFITQYRKENILDINPELLA
;
A
#
# COMPACT_ATOMS: atom_id res chain seq x y z
N MET A 1 -0.07 -22.25 16.26
CA MET A 1 -1.37 -22.98 16.38
C MET A 1 -2.08 -22.86 15.04
N LYS A 2 -2.31 -23.97 14.35
CA LYS A 2 -2.84 -23.91 12.97
C LYS A 2 -4.35 -23.61 12.99
N ARG A 3 -4.79 -22.76 12.06
CA ARG A 3 -6.17 -22.24 11.87
C ARG A 3 -7.32 -23.29 11.91
N LYS A 4 -7.00 -24.57 11.95
CA LYS A 4 -7.97 -25.69 11.93
C LYS A 4 -8.49 -26.10 13.30
N ASP A 5 -7.94 -25.60 14.40
CA ASP A 5 -8.28 -26.09 15.76
C ASP A 5 -9.37 -25.25 16.47
N PHE A 6 -9.82 -24.15 15.84
CA PHE A 6 -10.82 -23.27 16.45
C PHE A 6 -12.29 -23.69 16.23
N ILE A 7 -12.56 -24.68 15.36
CA ILE A 7 -13.95 -25.02 14.97
C ILE A 7 -14.49 -26.30 15.68
N LYS A 8 -13.74 -26.93 16.56
CA LYS A 8 -14.13 -28.28 17.07
C LYS A 8 -14.74 -28.38 18.47
N ASN A 9 -14.91 -27.29 19.19
CA ASN A 9 -15.46 -27.41 20.57
C ASN A 9 -16.60 -26.43 20.82
N THR A 10 -17.81 -26.71 20.30
CA THR A 10 -19.06 -26.34 20.98
C THR A 10 -20.22 -27.13 20.36
N LEU A 11 -20.39 -28.37 20.82
CA LEU A 11 -21.66 -29.09 20.69
C LEU A 11 -22.13 -29.40 22.09
N ILE A 12 -22.99 -28.56 22.64
CA ILE A 12 -23.77 -28.87 23.84
C ILE A 12 -25.23 -28.95 23.39
N ILE A 13 -25.78 -30.16 23.55
CA ILE A 13 -27.20 -30.46 23.30
C ILE A 13 -28.00 -29.98 24.53
N GLY A 14 -28.86 -29.00 24.31
CA GLY A 14 -29.87 -28.58 25.26
C GLY A 14 -31.18 -28.35 24.54
N THR A 15 -32.20 -29.19 24.79
CA THR A 15 -33.58 -29.06 24.29
C THR A 15 -34.28 -27.90 24.99
N GLY A 16 -34.52 -26.82 24.26
CA GLY A 16 -35.31 -25.67 24.69
C GLY A 16 -35.74 -24.85 23.47
N LEU A 17 -37.01 -24.44 23.42
CA LEU A 17 -37.66 -23.72 22.36
C LEU A 17 -36.75 -22.66 21.68
N SER A 18 -36.42 -22.89 20.44
CA SER A 18 -35.50 -22.04 19.67
C SER A 18 -36.22 -20.81 19.15
N ILE A 19 -36.05 -19.68 19.82
CA ILE A 19 -36.07 -18.40 19.12
C ILE A 19 -34.74 -18.35 18.35
N LEU A 20 -34.79 -18.66 17.07
CA LEU A 20 -33.64 -18.48 16.18
C LEU A 20 -33.32 -16.97 16.16
N PRO A 21 -32.13 -16.55 16.64
CA PRO A 21 -31.70 -15.19 16.35
C PRO A 21 -31.63 -15.07 14.84
N SER A 22 -32.32 -14.07 14.30
CA SER A 22 -32.15 -13.68 12.89
C SER A 22 -30.67 -13.46 12.68
N PHE A 23 -30.01 -14.41 12.00
CA PHE A 23 -28.68 -14.16 11.43
C PHE A 23 -28.90 -13.04 10.41
N THR A 24 -28.61 -11.82 10.80
CA THR A 24 -28.36 -10.77 9.84
C THR A 24 -27.17 -11.26 9.02
N LEU A 25 -27.43 -11.61 7.76
CA LEU A 25 -26.37 -11.82 6.79
C LEU A 25 -25.41 -10.63 6.89
N PRO A 26 -24.08 -10.87 6.82
CA PRO A 26 -23.14 -9.78 6.87
C PRO A 26 -23.57 -8.75 5.84
N SER A 27 -23.68 -7.50 6.27
CA SER A 27 -23.96 -6.36 5.40
C SER A 27 -23.09 -6.53 4.16
N PHE A 28 -23.72 -6.50 2.99
CA PHE A 28 -22.96 -6.34 1.75
C PHE A 28 -22.08 -5.11 1.97
N VAL A 29 -20.80 -5.31 2.09
CA VAL A 29 -19.84 -4.20 2.05
C VAL A 29 -20.04 -3.62 0.66
N GLU A 30 -20.54 -2.37 0.59
CA GLU A 30 -20.67 -1.67 -0.68
C GLU A 30 -19.33 -1.75 -1.40
N PRO A 31 -19.32 -2.21 -2.66
CA PRO A 31 -18.07 -2.36 -3.40
C PRO A 31 -17.38 -1.00 -3.46
N TYR A 32 -16.06 -0.98 -3.26
CA TYR A 32 -15.26 0.25 -3.36
C TYR A 32 -15.53 0.96 -4.68
N THR A 33 -15.84 2.25 -4.62
CA THR A 33 -16.05 3.06 -5.81
C THR A 33 -14.74 3.26 -6.57
N ARG A 34 -14.82 3.44 -7.89
CA ARG A 34 -13.66 3.81 -8.70
C ARG A 34 -12.89 5.00 -8.10
N SER A 35 -13.60 6.02 -7.62
CA SER A 35 -12.99 7.21 -7.01
C SER A 35 -12.14 6.85 -5.79
N GLN A 36 -12.60 5.97 -4.94
CA GLN A 36 -11.84 5.49 -3.78
C GLN A 36 -10.57 4.74 -4.23
N LEU A 37 -10.72 3.83 -5.20
CA LEU A 37 -9.62 2.99 -5.68
C LEU A 37 -8.52 3.77 -6.39
N ILE A 38 -8.83 4.86 -7.09
CA ILE A 38 -7.84 5.68 -7.79
C ILE A 38 -7.38 6.93 -7.02
N GLY A 39 -7.80 7.12 -5.76
CA GLY A 39 -7.34 8.22 -4.91
C GLY A 39 -8.03 9.56 -5.15
N LYS A 40 -9.29 9.55 -5.64
CA LYS A 40 -10.10 10.76 -5.88
C LYS A 40 -11.13 11.04 -4.78
N GLY A 41 -10.96 10.43 -3.63
CA GLY A 41 -11.77 10.63 -2.44
C GLY A 41 -12.19 9.31 -1.81
N ASN A 42 -12.11 9.25 -0.49
CA ASN A 42 -12.59 8.14 0.33
C ASN A 42 -12.99 8.72 1.69
N PRO A 43 -14.24 8.51 2.16
CA PRO A 43 -14.74 9.06 3.43
C PRO A 43 -13.99 8.49 4.65
N ASP A 44 -13.33 7.33 4.50
CA ASP A 44 -12.58 6.70 5.58
C ASP A 44 -11.12 7.18 5.68
N ILE A 45 -10.70 8.08 4.78
CA ILE A 45 -9.40 8.76 4.89
C ILE A 45 -9.54 9.92 5.88
N ILE A 46 -8.78 9.85 6.95
CA ILE A 46 -8.78 10.83 8.05
C ILE A 46 -7.38 11.34 8.34
N GLY A 47 -7.27 12.62 8.74
CA GLY A 47 -6.03 13.28 9.12
C GLY A 47 -5.86 14.63 8.45
N ASP A 48 -4.99 15.46 8.99
CA ASP A 48 -4.81 16.87 8.60
C ASP A 48 -3.46 17.10 7.92
N LEU A 49 -2.47 16.26 8.22
CA LEU A 49 -1.10 16.39 7.68
C LEU A 49 -0.81 15.25 6.72
N TYR A 50 0.04 15.52 5.75
CA TYR A 50 0.49 14.53 4.76
C TYR A 50 0.98 13.22 5.39
N THR A 51 1.67 13.29 6.52
CA THR A 51 2.21 12.12 7.23
C THR A 51 1.22 11.46 8.19
N SER A 52 0.07 12.08 8.48
CA SER A 52 -0.95 11.54 9.39
C SER A 52 -2.27 11.22 8.72
N THR A 53 -2.42 11.55 7.43
CA THR A 53 -3.61 11.26 6.64
C THR A 53 -3.55 9.83 6.12
N MET A 54 -4.49 8.99 6.56
CA MET A 54 -4.57 7.59 6.16
C MET A 54 -5.97 7.01 6.42
N HIS A 55 -6.22 5.79 5.99
CA HIS A 55 -7.47 5.10 6.31
C HIS A 55 -7.62 4.94 7.83
N ARG A 56 -8.84 5.13 8.32
CA ARG A 56 -9.16 5.12 9.76
C ARG A 56 -8.63 3.86 10.48
N GLU A 57 -8.87 2.69 9.91
CA GLU A 57 -8.41 1.42 10.49
C GLU A 57 -6.88 1.30 10.46
N THR A 58 -6.26 1.72 9.35
CA THR A 58 -4.79 1.75 9.24
C THR A 58 -4.19 2.62 10.34
N LYS A 59 -4.79 3.79 10.61
CA LYS A 59 -4.33 4.73 11.65
C LYS A 59 -4.38 4.11 13.04
N LEU A 60 -5.44 3.37 13.35
CA LEU A 60 -5.58 2.67 14.63
C LEU A 60 -4.54 1.55 14.78
N ALA A 61 -4.39 0.71 13.76
CA ALA A 61 -3.41 -0.38 13.76
C ALA A 61 -1.96 0.16 13.82
N LEU A 62 -1.66 1.21 13.06
CA LEU A 62 -0.33 1.85 13.08
C LEU A 62 0.00 2.43 14.45
N LYS A 63 -0.99 3.00 15.14
CA LYS A 63 -0.79 3.48 16.51
C LYS A 63 -0.42 2.34 17.46
N GLN A 64 -1.11 1.20 17.38
CA GLN A 64 -0.80 0.03 18.21
C GLN A 64 0.61 -0.49 17.94
N MET A 65 0.99 -0.60 16.66
CA MET A 65 2.35 -0.99 16.25
C MET A 65 3.40 0.01 16.75
N SER A 66 3.12 1.32 16.68
CA SER A 66 4.03 2.37 17.16
C SER A 66 4.18 2.34 18.68
N ASP A 67 3.10 2.10 19.43
CA ASP A 67 3.15 2.00 20.89
C ASP A 67 4.00 0.78 21.32
N ALA A 68 3.89 -0.35 20.62
CA ALA A 68 4.70 -1.54 20.88
C ALA A 68 6.19 -1.28 20.57
N ALA A 69 6.50 -0.68 19.41
CA ALA A 69 7.88 -0.35 19.03
C ALA A 69 8.55 0.63 20.01
N ALA A 70 7.78 1.54 20.58
CA ALA A 70 8.27 2.53 21.56
C ALA A 70 8.81 1.84 22.83
N SER A 71 8.29 0.69 23.23
CA SER A 71 8.80 -0.09 24.38
C SER A 71 10.25 -0.57 24.18
N GLU A 72 10.69 -0.65 22.92
CA GLU A 72 12.07 -1.02 22.53
C GLU A 72 12.90 0.18 22.05
N ASN A 73 12.45 1.39 22.41
CA ASN A 73 13.10 2.65 22.03
C ASN A 73 13.21 2.85 20.52
N ILE A 74 12.16 2.44 19.79
CA ILE A 74 11.99 2.68 18.35
C ILE A 74 10.81 3.62 18.20
N LYS A 75 10.99 4.74 17.49
CA LYS A 75 9.93 5.70 17.19
C LYS A 75 9.51 5.57 15.74
N ILE A 76 8.44 4.84 15.46
CA ILE A 76 7.90 4.78 14.10
C ILE A 76 7.42 6.18 13.70
N GLU A 77 8.10 6.77 12.72
CA GLU A 77 7.78 8.07 12.14
C GLU A 77 7.34 7.87 10.70
N VAL A 78 6.11 8.31 10.38
CA VAL A 78 5.59 8.27 9.01
C VAL A 78 6.13 9.45 8.22
N VAL A 79 6.75 9.20 7.08
CA VAL A 79 7.26 10.23 6.17
C VAL A 79 6.40 10.39 4.90
N SER A 80 5.59 9.39 4.59
CA SER A 80 4.59 9.44 3.52
C SER A 80 3.44 8.47 3.86
N ALA A 81 2.19 8.94 3.73
CA ALA A 81 1.00 8.11 3.93
C ALA A 81 0.03 8.27 2.74
N TYR A 82 -1.21 8.73 2.95
CA TYR A 82 -2.15 8.92 1.86
C TYR A 82 -1.62 9.89 0.81
N ARG A 83 -1.82 9.52 -0.44
CA ARG A 83 -1.50 10.35 -1.60
C ARG A 83 -2.70 10.43 -2.52
N SER A 84 -3.27 11.62 -2.70
CA SER A 84 -4.38 11.81 -3.64
C SER A 84 -3.96 11.54 -5.08
N PHE A 85 -4.93 11.20 -5.93
CA PHE A 85 -4.75 11.11 -7.38
C PHE A 85 -4.06 12.35 -7.95
N GLN A 86 -4.55 13.54 -7.60
CA GLN A 86 -4.01 14.80 -8.09
C GLN A 86 -2.53 14.97 -7.73
N ARG A 87 -2.17 14.65 -6.48
CA ARG A 87 -0.77 14.74 -6.04
C ARG A 87 0.14 13.78 -6.80
N GLN A 88 -0.31 12.54 -7.03
CA GLN A 88 0.44 11.57 -7.83
C GLN A 88 0.57 12.01 -9.29
N LYS A 89 -0.48 12.60 -9.85
CA LYS A 89 -0.48 13.14 -11.22
C LYS A 89 0.57 14.26 -11.37
N GLU A 90 0.63 15.19 -10.43
CA GLU A 90 1.64 16.24 -10.42
C GLU A 90 3.08 15.69 -10.36
N ILE A 91 3.31 14.68 -9.51
CA ILE A 91 4.63 14.01 -9.40
C ILE A 91 5.01 13.36 -10.72
N PHE A 92 4.11 12.55 -11.28
CA PHE A 92 4.34 11.83 -12.53
C PHE A 92 4.58 12.76 -13.71
N GLU A 93 3.67 13.73 -13.91
CA GLU A 93 3.74 14.64 -15.05
C GLU A 93 4.94 15.59 -14.98
N ARG A 94 5.37 16.00 -13.78
CA ARG A 94 6.60 16.77 -13.60
C ARG A 94 7.84 15.96 -14.02
N LYS A 95 7.91 14.68 -13.60
CA LYS A 95 8.99 13.76 -13.99
C LYS A 95 8.97 13.54 -15.51
N TYR A 96 7.80 13.26 -16.08
CA TYR A 96 7.61 13.03 -17.50
C TYR A 96 8.10 14.23 -18.34
N LYS A 97 7.64 15.44 -18.00
CA LYS A 97 8.07 16.68 -18.67
C LYS A 97 9.59 16.85 -18.59
N ARG A 98 10.18 16.63 -17.41
CA ARG A 98 11.63 16.75 -17.22
C ARG A 98 12.38 15.76 -18.11
N PHE A 99 12.05 14.48 -18.05
CA PHE A 99 12.78 13.44 -18.78
C PHE A 99 12.64 13.57 -20.29
N THR A 100 11.46 13.99 -20.80
CA THR A 100 11.28 14.26 -22.24
C THR A 100 12.00 15.53 -22.67
N ALA A 101 12.08 16.57 -21.84
CA ALA A 101 12.89 17.76 -22.09
C ALA A 101 14.40 17.45 -22.11
N ASP A 102 14.83 16.48 -21.26
CA ASP A 102 16.21 15.97 -21.24
C ASP A 102 16.52 15.04 -22.45
N GLY A 103 15.58 14.86 -23.39
CA GLY A 103 15.77 14.14 -24.65
C GLY A 103 15.37 12.66 -24.62
N LEU A 104 14.78 12.13 -23.53
CA LEU A 104 14.27 10.76 -23.53
C LEU A 104 13.04 10.63 -24.42
N ALA A 105 12.96 9.52 -25.17
CA ALA A 105 11.73 9.16 -25.85
C ALA A 105 10.57 8.98 -24.84
N PRO A 106 9.31 9.29 -25.20
CA PRO A 106 8.18 9.24 -24.27
C PRO A 106 8.05 7.94 -23.50
N LEU A 107 8.19 6.79 -24.15
CA LEU A 107 8.10 5.48 -23.51
C LEU A 107 9.26 5.23 -22.54
N ASP A 108 10.47 5.67 -22.88
CA ASP A 108 11.64 5.51 -22.01
C ASP A 108 11.55 6.43 -20.78
N ALA A 109 10.98 7.63 -20.96
CA ALA A 109 10.66 8.51 -19.83
C ALA A 109 9.65 7.85 -18.88
N ILE A 110 8.60 7.22 -19.43
CA ILE A 110 7.60 6.47 -18.63
C ILE A 110 8.27 5.32 -17.90
N LYS A 111 9.05 4.47 -18.58
CA LYS A 111 9.79 3.35 -17.96
C LYS A 111 10.69 3.81 -16.82
N LYS A 112 11.41 4.91 -17.03
CA LYS A 112 12.27 5.50 -15.99
C LYS A 112 11.48 6.03 -14.79
N ILE A 113 10.27 6.51 -14.99
CA ILE A 113 9.39 6.95 -13.90
C ILE A 113 8.89 5.77 -13.10
N ILE A 114 8.38 4.73 -13.79
CA ILE A 114 7.75 3.58 -13.12
C ILE A 114 8.73 2.64 -12.42
N ALA A 115 10.03 2.83 -12.56
CA ALA A 115 11.01 2.13 -11.73
C ALA A 115 10.88 2.51 -10.24
N TYR A 116 10.50 3.77 -9.93
CA TYR A 116 10.45 4.32 -8.56
C TYR A 116 9.17 5.10 -8.24
N SER A 117 8.15 5.05 -9.10
CA SER A 117 6.95 5.86 -8.91
C SER A 117 5.81 5.32 -9.74
N THR A 118 4.60 5.34 -9.19
CA THR A 118 3.41 4.79 -9.84
C THR A 118 2.86 5.73 -10.92
N ILE A 119 2.13 5.16 -11.89
CA ILE A 119 1.23 5.91 -12.75
C ILE A 119 0.07 6.45 -11.88
N PRO A 120 -0.44 7.69 -12.09
CA PRO A 120 -1.58 8.21 -11.35
C PRO A 120 -2.79 7.27 -11.41
N GLY A 121 -3.41 7.03 -10.27
CA GLY A 121 -4.53 6.08 -10.15
C GLY A 121 -4.11 4.65 -9.87
N THR A 122 -2.79 4.35 -9.80
CA THR A 122 -2.29 3.00 -9.52
C THR A 122 -1.45 2.90 -8.23
N SER A 123 -1.34 3.99 -7.49
CA SER A 123 -0.58 4.01 -6.24
C SER A 123 -1.36 3.38 -5.10
N ARG A 124 -0.73 2.48 -4.36
CA ARG A 124 -1.30 1.92 -3.14
C ARG A 124 -1.52 2.99 -2.06
N HIS A 125 -0.70 4.04 -2.02
CA HIS A 125 -0.94 5.20 -1.16
C HIS A 125 -2.28 5.90 -1.41
N HIS A 126 -2.96 5.67 -2.54
CA HIS A 126 -4.31 6.18 -2.80
C HIS A 126 -5.36 5.60 -1.85
N TRP A 127 -5.10 4.45 -1.28
CA TRP A 127 -6.01 3.75 -0.38
C TRP A 127 -5.88 4.20 1.07
N GLY A 128 -4.77 4.89 1.41
CA GLY A 128 -4.46 5.29 2.79
C GLY A 128 -4.10 4.11 3.68
N THR A 129 -3.82 2.96 3.10
CA THR A 129 -3.41 1.72 3.79
C THR A 129 -1.91 1.57 3.88
N ASP A 130 -1.17 2.32 3.06
CA ASP A 130 0.27 2.21 2.89
C ASP A 130 0.98 3.41 3.51
N SER A 131 2.09 3.14 4.16
CA SER A 131 2.92 4.15 4.83
C SER A 131 4.40 3.88 4.60
N ASP A 132 5.13 4.95 4.25
CA ASP A 132 6.59 4.97 4.29
C ASP A 132 7.05 5.41 5.68
N ILE A 133 7.80 4.56 6.38
CA ILE A 133 8.16 4.76 7.78
C ILE A 133 9.66 4.72 8.00
N ILE A 134 10.13 5.50 8.98
CA ILE A 134 11.53 5.54 9.45
C ILE A 134 11.57 5.51 10.98
N ASP A 135 12.75 5.32 11.56
CA ASP A 135 12.96 5.51 13.01
C ASP A 135 13.23 6.99 13.32
N GLY A 136 12.26 7.64 13.94
CA GLY A 136 12.38 9.04 14.37
C GLY A 136 13.36 9.28 15.53
N ASN A 137 13.88 8.21 16.19
CA ASN A 137 14.93 8.31 17.21
C ASN A 137 16.32 8.16 16.61
N ALA A 138 16.45 7.71 15.37
CA ALA A 138 17.72 7.50 14.71
C ALA A 138 18.24 8.79 14.03
N PRO A 139 19.56 8.89 13.78
CA PRO A 139 20.13 9.98 12.98
C PRO A 139 19.46 10.06 11.59
N ARG A 140 19.04 11.27 11.19
CA ARG A 140 18.30 11.49 9.95
C ARG A 140 19.22 11.82 8.78
N PRO A 141 19.45 10.92 7.81
CA PRO A 141 20.22 11.20 6.61
C PRO A 141 19.48 12.18 5.69
N SER A 142 20.21 12.82 4.77
CA SER A 142 19.64 13.76 3.78
C SER A 142 18.59 13.11 2.85
N SER A 143 18.73 11.83 2.58
CA SER A 143 17.75 11.02 1.84
C SER A 143 17.38 9.82 2.69
N VAL A 144 16.20 9.86 3.32
CA VAL A 144 15.77 8.85 4.30
C VAL A 144 15.35 7.54 3.63
N LEU A 145 14.61 7.58 2.52
CA LEU A 145 14.09 6.41 1.82
C LEU A 145 15.15 5.89 0.83
N GLN A 146 16.14 5.19 1.38
CA GLN A 146 17.16 4.43 0.64
C GLN A 146 17.41 3.11 1.35
N ALA A 147 17.40 2.00 0.64
CA ALA A 147 17.53 0.65 1.21
C ALA A 147 18.74 0.49 2.15
N LYS A 148 19.89 1.10 1.81
CA LYS A 148 21.09 1.08 2.65
C LYS A 148 20.89 1.65 4.07
N ASN A 149 19.87 2.51 4.28
CA ASN A 149 19.59 3.10 5.60
C ASN A 149 18.90 2.10 6.55
N PHE A 150 18.36 1.00 6.01
CA PHE A 150 17.56 0.01 6.72
C PHE A 150 18.32 -1.30 6.98
N HIS A 151 19.59 -1.41 6.55
CA HIS A 151 20.41 -2.60 6.67
C HIS A 151 21.82 -2.29 7.16
N GLY A 152 22.49 -3.33 7.67
CA GLY A 152 23.89 -3.26 8.14
C GLY A 152 24.09 -2.20 9.23
N ASN A 153 24.88 -1.17 8.94
CA ASN A 153 25.12 -0.04 9.86
C ASN A 153 24.21 1.17 9.57
N GLY A 154 23.13 0.99 8.81
CA GLY A 154 22.19 2.05 8.48
C GLY A 154 21.41 2.53 9.71
N PRO A 155 21.04 3.83 9.77
CA PRO A 155 20.39 4.41 10.94
C PRO A 155 19.05 3.76 11.30
N PHE A 156 18.34 3.17 10.36
CA PHE A 156 17.03 2.55 10.55
C PHE A 156 17.08 1.02 10.66
N CYS A 157 18.27 0.42 10.74
CA CYS A 157 18.46 -1.03 10.79
C CYS A 157 17.72 -1.67 11.98
N LYS A 158 17.84 -1.07 13.19
CA LYS A 158 17.16 -1.55 14.39
C LYS A 158 15.63 -1.59 14.22
N MET A 159 15.06 -0.53 13.64
CA MET A 159 13.62 -0.49 13.35
C MET A 159 13.24 -1.56 12.32
N LYS A 160 14.02 -1.74 11.26
CA LYS A 160 13.75 -2.76 10.23
C LYS A 160 13.75 -4.17 10.82
N GLU A 161 14.75 -4.49 11.63
CA GLU A 161 14.82 -5.79 12.31
C GLU A 161 13.62 -6.02 13.26
N TRP A 162 13.14 -4.97 13.90
CA TRP A 162 11.94 -5.02 14.73
C TRP A 162 10.69 -5.25 13.90
N LEU A 163 10.54 -4.51 12.79
CA LEU A 163 9.40 -4.66 11.87
C LEU A 163 9.34 -6.05 11.25
N ASP A 164 10.47 -6.62 10.85
CA ASP A 164 10.56 -7.99 10.30
C ASP A 164 10.02 -9.05 11.26
N LYS A 165 10.11 -8.81 12.57
CA LYS A 165 9.65 -9.73 13.61
C LYS A 165 8.22 -9.49 14.05
N ASN A 166 7.76 -8.24 13.99
CA ASN A 166 6.57 -7.83 14.73
C ASN A 166 5.45 -7.25 13.84
N ALA A 167 5.75 -6.66 12.68
CA ALA A 167 4.79 -5.91 11.88
C ALA A 167 3.56 -6.75 11.49
N GLU A 168 3.76 -8.01 11.13
CA GLU A 168 2.70 -8.96 10.80
C GLU A 168 1.68 -9.13 11.92
N SER A 169 2.10 -9.12 13.18
CA SER A 169 1.19 -9.25 14.33
C SER A 169 0.22 -8.08 14.48
N PHE A 170 0.53 -6.95 13.85
CA PHE A 170 -0.31 -5.76 13.76
C PHE A 170 -1.03 -5.66 12.41
N GLY A 171 -0.90 -6.65 11.53
CA GLY A 171 -1.50 -6.70 10.20
C GLY A 171 -0.76 -5.88 9.14
N PHE A 172 0.49 -5.48 9.38
CA PHE A 172 1.32 -4.77 8.42
C PHE A 172 2.32 -5.70 7.75
N TYR A 173 2.46 -5.53 6.44
CA TYR A 173 3.41 -6.28 5.62
C TYR A 173 4.22 -5.33 4.75
N GLU A 174 5.53 -5.60 4.61
CA GLU A 174 6.37 -4.93 3.64
C GLU A 174 5.85 -5.22 2.23
N VAL A 175 5.67 -4.19 1.41
CA VAL A 175 5.00 -4.32 0.10
C VAL A 175 5.97 -4.82 -0.97
N TYR A 176 7.11 -4.13 -1.11
CA TYR A 176 8.09 -4.38 -2.17
C TYR A 176 9.33 -5.02 -1.57
N THR A 177 9.27 -6.35 -1.38
CA THR A 177 10.28 -7.16 -0.71
C THR A 177 11.58 -7.30 -1.51
N ASP A 178 12.67 -7.66 -0.83
CA ASP A 178 13.97 -8.00 -1.44
C ASP A 178 13.94 -9.43 -2.04
N ASN A 179 13.00 -9.65 -2.96
CA ASN A 179 12.90 -10.90 -3.71
C ASN A 179 13.47 -10.70 -5.12
N PRO A 180 14.58 -11.36 -5.48
CA PRO A 180 15.25 -11.16 -6.78
C PRO A 180 14.44 -11.61 -7.99
N SER A 181 13.33 -12.34 -7.78
CA SER A 181 12.42 -12.73 -8.87
C SER A 181 11.42 -11.65 -9.25
N ARG A 182 11.25 -10.61 -8.41
CA ARG A 182 10.36 -9.47 -8.68
C ARG A 182 10.85 -8.66 -9.88
N LYS A 183 9.89 -8.09 -10.64
CA LYS A 183 10.14 -7.36 -11.89
C LYS A 183 9.77 -5.89 -11.82
N GLY A 184 8.91 -5.53 -10.86
CA GLY A 184 8.27 -4.23 -10.79
C GLY A 184 9.09 -3.17 -10.06
N PHE A 185 8.48 -2.58 -9.03
CA PHE A 185 9.15 -1.55 -8.25
C PHE A 185 10.37 -2.11 -7.52
N GLU A 186 11.38 -1.26 -7.34
CA GLU A 186 12.55 -1.59 -6.55
C GLU A 186 12.19 -1.97 -5.11
N TYR A 187 13.14 -2.59 -4.41
CA TYR A 187 13.01 -2.93 -3.01
C TYR A 187 12.82 -1.70 -2.12
N GLU A 188 11.76 -1.69 -1.29
CA GLU A 188 11.40 -0.57 -0.42
C GLU A 188 11.19 -1.02 1.03
N PRO A 189 12.27 -1.17 1.84
CA PRO A 189 12.19 -1.65 3.23
C PRO A 189 11.44 -0.72 4.19
N TRP A 190 11.03 0.44 3.73
CA TRP A 190 10.23 1.43 4.46
C TRP A 190 8.74 1.34 4.20
N HIS A 191 8.32 0.65 3.14
CA HIS A 191 6.95 0.68 2.62
C HIS A 191 6.13 -0.47 3.16
N PHE A 192 5.24 -0.18 4.09
CA PHE A 192 4.37 -1.13 4.74
C PHE A 192 2.90 -0.86 4.44
N SER A 193 2.12 -1.93 4.28
CA SER A 193 0.68 -1.89 3.98
C SER A 193 -0.12 -2.62 5.05
N PHE A 194 -1.25 -2.04 5.47
CA PHE A 194 -2.21 -2.68 6.38
C PHE A 194 -3.13 -3.61 5.61
N ALA A 195 -2.94 -4.92 5.77
CA ALA A 195 -3.55 -5.97 4.97
C ALA A 195 -5.08 -6.04 5.06
N ALA A 196 -5.64 -5.81 6.26
CA ALA A 196 -7.08 -5.95 6.48
C ALA A 196 -7.94 -5.06 5.57
N VAL A 197 -7.40 -3.90 5.14
CA VAL A 197 -8.07 -2.97 4.24
C VAL A 197 -7.48 -3.04 2.82
N SER A 198 -6.16 -3.18 2.69
CA SER A 198 -5.52 -3.14 1.37
C SER A 198 -5.82 -4.35 0.50
N ILE A 199 -6.00 -5.55 1.09
CA ILE A 199 -6.34 -6.76 0.33
C ILE A 199 -7.72 -6.62 -0.34
N PRO A 200 -8.84 -6.34 0.37
CA PRO A 200 -10.13 -6.16 -0.29
C PRO A 200 -10.15 -5.00 -1.29
N MET A 201 -9.39 -3.93 -1.04
CA MET A 201 -9.23 -2.86 -2.04
C MET A 201 -8.47 -3.33 -3.28
N LEU A 202 -7.42 -4.14 -3.13
CA LEU A 202 -6.70 -4.71 -4.27
C LEU A 202 -7.59 -5.63 -5.11
N VAL A 203 -8.41 -6.47 -4.46
CA VAL A 203 -9.40 -7.33 -5.15
C VAL A 203 -10.31 -6.47 -6.01
N ALA A 204 -10.95 -5.46 -5.43
CA ALA A 204 -11.83 -4.56 -6.17
C ALA A 204 -11.08 -3.76 -7.27
N TYR A 205 -9.81 -3.42 -7.01
CA TYR A 205 -8.97 -2.70 -7.97
C TYR A 205 -8.65 -3.53 -9.23
N GLN A 206 -8.57 -4.85 -9.12
CA GLN A 206 -8.28 -5.72 -10.25
C GLN A 206 -9.37 -5.67 -11.34
N ASP A 207 -10.61 -5.33 -10.98
CA ASP A 207 -11.73 -5.18 -11.91
C ASP A 207 -11.73 -3.84 -12.68
N LEU A 208 -10.84 -2.91 -12.33
CA LEU A 208 -10.78 -1.61 -13.01
C LEU A 208 -10.21 -1.73 -14.43
N ASP A 209 -10.90 -1.12 -15.39
CA ASP A 209 -10.34 -0.84 -16.71
C ASP A 209 -9.35 0.34 -16.62
N LEU A 210 -8.06 0.01 -16.45
CA LEU A 210 -7.00 1.01 -16.34
C LEU A 210 -6.85 1.85 -17.61
N LYS A 211 -7.14 1.29 -18.79
CA LYS A 211 -7.07 2.05 -20.04
C LYS A 211 -8.07 3.19 -20.04
N THR A 212 -9.30 2.91 -19.68
CA THR A 212 -10.35 3.92 -19.52
C THR A 212 -9.96 4.95 -18.45
N VAL A 213 -9.43 4.51 -17.29
CA VAL A 213 -8.93 5.43 -16.26
C VAL A 213 -7.89 6.39 -16.82
N PHE A 214 -6.86 5.90 -17.50
CA PHE A 214 -5.77 6.74 -17.99
C PHE A 214 -6.20 7.72 -19.06
N LEU A 215 -7.15 7.34 -19.93
CA LEU A 215 -7.70 8.20 -20.97
C LEU A 215 -8.58 9.30 -20.40
N GLU A 216 -9.54 8.96 -19.53
CA GLU A 216 -10.46 9.93 -18.93
C GLU A 216 -9.72 10.94 -18.03
N GLU A 217 -8.73 10.48 -17.30
CA GLU A 217 -7.91 11.32 -16.41
C GLU A 217 -6.86 12.14 -17.15
N LYS A 218 -6.72 11.98 -18.47
CA LYS A 218 -5.83 12.76 -19.35
C LYS A 218 -4.39 12.82 -18.80
N ILE A 219 -3.84 11.65 -18.44
CA ILE A 219 -2.48 11.55 -17.91
C ILE A 219 -1.48 11.82 -19.04
N LYS A 220 -0.49 12.68 -18.82
CA LYS A 220 0.57 12.93 -19.81
C LYS A 220 1.31 11.65 -20.15
N GLY A 221 1.48 11.41 -21.45
CA GLY A 221 2.11 10.20 -21.96
C GLY A 221 1.16 9.01 -22.11
N SER A 222 -0.11 9.10 -21.68
CA SER A 222 -1.09 8.00 -21.78
C SER A 222 -1.34 7.50 -23.21
N ALA A 223 -1.06 8.31 -24.23
CA ALA A 223 -1.09 7.87 -25.63
C ALA A 223 -0.12 6.71 -25.94
N HIS A 224 0.89 6.50 -25.08
CA HIS A 224 1.86 5.40 -25.17
C HIS A 224 1.48 4.20 -24.31
N PHE A 225 0.36 4.23 -23.58
CA PHE A 225 -0.12 3.12 -22.76
C PHE A 225 -0.92 2.16 -23.63
N THR A 226 -0.21 1.31 -24.40
CA THR A 226 -0.82 0.23 -25.17
C THR A 226 -1.43 -0.82 -24.25
N ASP A 227 -2.30 -1.68 -24.80
CA ASP A 227 -2.89 -2.79 -24.02
C ASP A 227 -1.82 -3.74 -23.49
N ASP A 228 -0.78 -4.02 -24.27
CA ASP A 228 0.37 -4.82 -23.82
C ASP A 228 1.13 -4.14 -22.67
N PHE A 229 1.38 -2.84 -22.78
CA PHE A 229 2.03 -2.07 -21.72
C PHE A 229 1.21 -2.10 -20.43
N ILE A 230 -0.12 -1.89 -20.52
CA ILE A 230 -1.01 -1.89 -19.35
C ILE A 230 -1.05 -3.29 -18.72
N THR A 231 -1.12 -4.33 -19.53
CA THR A 231 -1.11 -5.72 -19.07
C THR A 231 0.19 -6.06 -18.34
N GLN A 232 1.33 -5.71 -18.93
CA GLN A 232 2.64 -5.90 -18.30
C GLN A 232 2.78 -5.09 -17.02
N TYR A 233 2.40 -3.80 -17.03
CA TYR A 233 2.46 -2.93 -15.87
C TYR A 233 1.58 -3.44 -14.71
N ARG A 234 0.37 -3.94 -15.02
CA ARG A 234 -0.50 -4.58 -14.01
C ARG A 234 0.20 -5.77 -13.36
N LYS A 235 0.77 -6.66 -14.18
CA LYS A 235 1.43 -7.88 -13.71
C LYS A 235 2.70 -7.57 -12.91
N GLU A 236 3.55 -6.69 -13.42
CA GLU A 236 4.91 -6.50 -12.90
C GLU A 236 5.03 -5.37 -11.86
N ASN A 237 4.07 -4.41 -11.82
CA ASN A 237 4.13 -3.29 -10.87
C ASN A 237 2.99 -3.31 -9.85
N ILE A 238 1.75 -3.64 -10.26
CA ILE A 238 0.60 -3.59 -9.35
C ILE A 238 0.50 -4.88 -8.54
N LEU A 239 0.73 -6.04 -9.17
CA LEU A 239 0.53 -7.37 -8.57
C LEU A 239 1.83 -8.05 -8.15
N ASP A 240 3.00 -7.52 -8.51
CA ASP A 240 4.31 -8.05 -8.10
C ASP A 240 4.74 -7.45 -6.75
N ILE A 241 3.99 -7.81 -5.73
CA ILE A 241 4.14 -7.37 -4.34
C ILE A 241 4.31 -8.58 -3.42
N ASN A 242 4.45 -8.34 -2.13
CA ASN A 242 4.45 -9.38 -1.11
C ASN A 242 3.22 -10.30 -1.27
N PRO A 243 3.40 -11.63 -1.38
CA PRO A 243 2.29 -12.58 -1.53
C PRO A 243 1.23 -12.51 -0.42
N GLU A 244 1.62 -12.12 0.80
CA GLU A 244 0.70 -11.96 1.95
C GLU A 244 -0.28 -10.78 1.76
N LEU A 245 -0.06 -9.92 0.77
CA LEU A 245 -0.96 -8.83 0.38
C LEU A 245 -1.79 -9.13 -0.88
N LEU A 246 -1.62 -10.31 -1.45
CA LEU A 246 -2.46 -10.83 -2.54
C LEU A 246 -3.66 -11.60 -1.96
N ALA A 247 -4.79 -11.62 -2.69
CA ALA A 247 -6.00 -12.34 -2.30
C ALA A 247 -5.95 -13.79 -2.76
#